data_f1fb4a78992bd9a483df35c123acbc5b
#
_entry.id   f1fb4a78992bd9a483df35c123acbc5b
#
_cell.length_a   1.000
_cell.length_b   1.000
_cell.length_c   1.000
_cell.angle_alpha   90.00
_cell.angle_beta   90.00
_cell.angle_gamma   90.00
#
_symmetry.space_group_name_H-M   'P 1'
#
loop_
_entity.id
_entity.type
_entity.pdbx_description
1 polymer ?
#
loop_
_entity_poly.entity_id
_entity_poly.type
_entity_poly.pdbx_seq_one_letter_code
_entity_poly.pdbx_strand_id
1 'polypeptide(L)'
;DYLILYYIKMQAEQHPDRKVYLADLAAVMGLKVTELSKAVEKLQDKGFVAWKTDREAGRTYVELSSKAVELMAEERAFMQRCYARLRAELGDEELHRAVSTMQSVTAILKDEREHSGV
;
A
#
# COMPACT_ATOMS: atom_id res chain seq x y z
N ASP A 1 -7.89 -2.19 3.47
CA ASP A 1 -6.96 -2.47 2.41
C ASP A 1 -5.51 -2.21 2.78
N TYR A 2 -4.72 -3.25 2.69
CA TYR A 2 -3.29 -3.15 3.01
C TYR A 2 -2.57 -2.14 2.10
N LEU A 3 -2.98 -2.04 0.85
CA LEU A 3 -2.38 -1.12 -0.11
C LEU A 3 -2.50 0.34 0.34
N ILE A 4 -3.64 0.71 0.88
CA ILE A 4 -3.85 2.06 1.39
C ILE A 4 -2.91 2.34 2.57
N LEU A 5 -2.78 1.38 3.49
CA LEU A 5 -1.85 1.49 4.63
C LEU A 5 -0.42 1.67 4.14
N TYR A 6 -0.04 0.91 3.11
CA TYR A 6 1.29 1.00 2.51
C TYR A 6 1.56 2.39 1.92
N TYR A 7 0.59 2.94 1.18
CA TYR A 7 0.74 4.29 0.60
C TYR A 7 0.82 5.37 1.67
N ILE A 8 0.05 5.24 2.74
CA ILE A 8 0.12 6.19 3.87
C ILE A 8 1.52 6.13 4.48
N LYS A 9 2.04 4.94 4.70
CA LYS A 9 3.39 4.75 5.24
C LYS A 9 4.45 5.36 4.33
N MET A 10 4.37 5.10 3.03
CA MET A 10 5.30 5.66 2.04
C MET A 10 5.29 7.18 2.04
N GLN A 11 4.12 7.78 2.02
CA GLN A 11 3.99 9.23 2.02
C GLN A 11 4.56 9.85 3.31
N ALA A 12 4.30 9.22 4.45
CA ALA A 12 4.83 9.67 5.73
C ALA A 12 6.36 9.59 5.79
N GLU A 13 6.94 8.54 5.22
CA GLU A 13 8.40 8.37 5.19
C GLU A 13 9.09 9.30 4.20
N GLN A 14 8.49 9.54 3.04
CA GLN A 14 9.03 10.43 2.02
C GLN A 14 8.94 11.90 2.41
N HIS A 15 7.92 12.24 3.19
CA HIS A 15 7.66 13.61 3.61
C HIS A 15 7.40 13.68 5.11
N PRO A 16 8.42 13.39 5.95
CA PRO A 16 8.24 13.32 7.41
C PRO A 16 7.90 14.65 8.05
N ASP A 17 8.11 15.75 7.34
CA ASP A 17 7.86 17.12 7.82
C ASP A 17 6.42 17.58 7.61
N ARG A 18 5.58 16.75 6.96
CA ARG A 18 4.20 17.14 6.68
C ARG A 18 3.24 15.97 6.83
N LYS A 19 1.97 16.31 6.99
CA LYS A 19 0.89 15.34 7.16
C LYS A 19 0.51 14.69 5.84
N VAL A 20 -0.07 13.49 5.91
CA VAL A 20 -0.56 12.79 4.74
C VAL A 20 -2.01 13.20 4.50
N TYR A 21 -2.20 14.19 3.64
CA TYR A 21 -3.53 14.69 3.33
C TYR A 21 -4.29 13.72 2.43
N LEU A 22 -5.59 13.60 2.70
CA LEU A 22 -6.45 12.66 1.97
C LEU A 22 -6.47 12.93 0.47
N ALA A 23 -6.55 14.20 0.07
CA ALA A 23 -6.56 14.57 -1.35
C ALA A 23 -5.26 14.20 -2.06
N ASP A 24 -4.13 14.41 -1.40
CA ASP A 24 -2.82 14.06 -1.97
C ASP A 24 -2.67 12.55 -2.10
N LEU A 25 -3.13 11.81 -1.10
CA LEU A 25 -3.11 10.35 -1.12
C LEU A 25 -3.97 9.81 -2.27
N ALA A 26 -5.16 10.36 -2.46
CA ALA A 26 -6.04 9.97 -3.55
C ALA A 26 -5.38 10.21 -4.90
N ALA A 27 -4.72 11.36 -5.07
CA ALA A 27 -4.01 11.69 -6.30
C ALA A 27 -2.91 10.69 -6.62
N VAL A 28 -2.10 10.35 -5.61
CA VAL A 28 -0.99 9.39 -5.77
C VAL A 28 -1.52 7.99 -6.13
N MET A 29 -2.63 7.60 -5.55
CA MET A 29 -3.23 6.27 -5.79
C MET A 29 -4.09 6.21 -7.05
N GLY A 30 -4.36 7.36 -7.69
CA GLY A 30 -5.22 7.40 -8.85
C GLY A 30 -6.68 7.14 -8.53
N LEU A 31 -7.12 7.47 -7.32
CA LEU A 31 -8.48 7.27 -6.85
C LEU A 31 -9.20 8.61 -6.70
N LYS A 32 -10.53 8.54 -6.74
CA LYS A 32 -11.35 9.68 -6.38
C LYS A 32 -11.34 9.85 -4.86
N VAL A 33 -11.39 11.07 -4.37
CA VAL A 33 -11.42 11.36 -2.94
C VAL A 33 -12.58 10.63 -2.26
N THR A 34 -13.74 10.56 -2.91
CA THR A 34 -14.92 9.87 -2.37
C THR A 34 -14.69 8.37 -2.20
N GLU A 35 -14.00 7.75 -3.15
CA GLU A 35 -13.65 6.32 -3.07
C GLU A 35 -12.67 6.06 -1.93
N LEU A 36 -11.64 6.89 -1.85
CA LEU A 36 -10.62 6.76 -0.79
C LEU A 36 -11.23 7.02 0.58
N SER A 37 -12.12 8.01 0.70
CA SER A 37 -12.80 8.32 1.96
C SER A 37 -13.55 7.12 2.53
N LYS A 38 -14.27 6.40 1.68
CA LYS A 38 -15.00 5.19 2.10
C LYS A 38 -14.07 4.11 2.61
N ALA A 39 -12.98 3.89 1.90
CA ALA A 39 -12.00 2.88 2.30
C ALA A 39 -11.28 3.26 3.59
N VAL A 40 -10.92 4.52 3.75
CA VAL A 40 -10.28 5.03 4.97
C VAL A 40 -11.22 4.93 6.16
N GLU A 41 -12.50 5.20 5.97
CA GLU A 41 -13.51 5.07 7.02
C GLU A 41 -13.56 3.63 7.54
N LYS A 42 -13.54 2.64 6.65
CA LYS A 42 -13.50 1.24 7.03
C LYS A 42 -12.23 0.88 7.81
N LEU A 43 -11.09 1.42 7.39
CA LEU A 43 -9.83 1.21 8.08
C LEU A 43 -9.82 1.86 9.46
N GLN A 44 -10.45 3.02 9.60
CA GLN A 44 -10.61 3.68 10.89
C GLN A 44 -11.48 2.85 11.82
N ASP A 45 -12.58 2.29 11.32
CA ASP A 45 -13.46 1.41 12.09
C ASP A 45 -12.72 0.18 12.60
N LYS A 46 -11.77 -0.33 11.83
CA LYS A 46 -10.92 -1.47 12.23
C LYS A 46 -9.77 -1.07 13.15
N GLY A 47 -9.57 0.22 13.37
CA GLY A 47 -8.53 0.73 14.24
C GLY A 47 -7.15 0.82 13.61
N PHE A 48 -7.05 0.84 12.29
CA PHE A 48 -5.78 0.90 11.58
C PHE A 48 -5.32 2.32 11.27
N VAL A 49 -6.26 3.25 11.10
CA VAL A 49 -5.94 4.66 10.81
C VAL A 49 -6.76 5.57 11.69
N ALA A 50 -6.27 6.80 11.88
CA ALA A 50 -7.01 7.90 12.47
C ALA A 50 -7.22 8.96 11.39
N TRP A 51 -8.44 9.39 11.23
CA TRP A 51 -8.82 10.46 10.31
C TRP A 51 -8.98 11.75 11.10
N LYS A 52 -8.20 12.76 10.77
CA LYS A 52 -8.16 14.03 11.52
C LYS A 52 -8.31 15.21 10.58
N THR A 53 -8.70 16.35 11.13
CA THR A 53 -8.79 17.61 10.40
C THR A 53 -7.67 18.54 10.83
N ASP A 54 -6.95 19.08 9.84
CA ASP A 54 -5.97 20.12 10.06
C ASP A 54 -6.69 21.45 9.92
N ARG A 55 -6.96 22.10 11.03
CA ARG A 55 -7.75 23.36 11.04
C ARG A 55 -7.02 24.51 10.37
N GLU A 56 -5.72 24.57 10.49
CA GLU A 56 -4.92 25.63 9.87
C GLU A 56 -4.94 25.54 8.35
N ALA A 57 -4.77 24.33 7.82
CA ALA A 57 -4.79 24.09 6.39
C ALA A 57 -6.21 23.92 5.84
N GLY A 58 -7.19 23.70 6.70
CA GLY A 58 -8.57 23.41 6.28
C GLY A 58 -8.68 22.10 5.52
N ARG A 59 -7.82 21.12 5.83
CA ARG A 59 -7.72 19.86 5.10
C ARG A 59 -7.78 18.67 6.04
N THR A 60 -8.29 17.56 5.50
CA THR A 60 -8.35 16.28 6.22
C THR A 60 -7.07 15.48 5.95
N TYR A 61 -6.52 14.89 7.00
CA TYR A 61 -5.33 14.03 6.89
C TYR A 61 -5.53 12.73 7.65
N VAL A 62 -4.68 11.75 7.36
CA VAL A 62 -4.75 10.42 7.96
C VAL A 62 -3.41 10.05 8.59
N GLU A 63 -3.47 9.29 9.67
CA GLU A 63 -2.29 8.76 10.35
C GLU A 63 -2.49 7.27 10.59
N LEU A 64 -1.41 6.51 10.51
CA LEU A 64 -1.43 5.10 10.89
C LEU A 64 -1.50 4.96 12.41
N SER A 65 -2.30 4.02 12.89
CA SER A 65 -2.33 3.67 14.31
C SER A 65 -1.14 2.78 14.65
N SER A 66 -0.88 2.61 15.96
CA SER A 66 0.14 1.66 16.44
C SER A 66 -0.17 0.24 15.95
N LYS A 67 -1.46 -0.12 15.95
CA LYS A 67 -1.93 -1.42 15.48
C LYS A 67 -1.54 -1.65 14.02
N ALA A 68 -1.72 -0.63 13.15
CA ALA A 68 -1.35 -0.72 11.75
C ALA A 68 0.15 -0.84 11.57
N VAL A 69 0.92 -0.05 12.31
CA VAL A 69 2.39 -0.09 12.25
C VAL A 69 2.90 -1.47 12.64
N GLU A 70 2.36 -2.05 13.72
CA GLU A 70 2.74 -3.40 14.16
C GLU A 70 2.38 -4.46 13.11
N LEU A 71 1.18 -4.39 12.56
CA LEU A 71 0.74 -5.32 11.52
C LEU A 71 1.66 -5.26 10.31
N MET A 72 2.01 -4.06 9.86
CA MET A 72 2.89 -3.89 8.71
C MET A 72 4.30 -4.39 8.99
N ALA A 73 4.79 -4.21 10.21
CA ALA A 73 6.10 -4.73 10.62
C ALA A 73 6.12 -6.25 10.62
N GLU A 74 5.05 -6.89 11.11
CA GLU A 74 4.92 -8.35 11.11
C GLU A 74 4.86 -8.91 9.70
N GLU A 75 4.09 -8.27 8.80
CA GLU A 75 4.00 -8.67 7.41
C GLU A 75 5.35 -8.55 6.71
N ARG A 76 6.06 -7.47 6.95
CA ARG A 76 7.39 -7.26 6.38
C ARG A 76 8.37 -8.33 6.85
N ALA A 77 8.37 -8.63 8.15
CA ALA A 77 9.24 -9.67 8.70
C ALA A 77 8.92 -11.04 8.11
N PHE A 78 7.63 -11.36 7.96
CA PHE A 78 7.20 -12.60 7.32
C PHE A 78 7.68 -12.68 5.87
N MET A 79 7.50 -11.62 5.10
CA MET A 79 7.93 -11.58 3.71
C MET A 79 9.44 -11.70 3.58
N GLN A 80 10.19 -11.08 4.49
CA GLN A 80 11.66 -11.21 4.50
C GLN A 80 12.09 -12.65 4.77
N ARG A 81 11.42 -13.33 5.70
CA ARG A 81 11.72 -14.74 5.97
C ARG A 81 11.39 -15.62 4.78
N CYS A 82 10.26 -15.39 4.13
CA CYS A 82 9.87 -16.13 2.93
C CYS A 82 10.88 -15.92 1.81
N TYR A 83 11.29 -14.68 1.58
CA TYR A 83 12.24 -14.34 0.54
C TYR A 83 13.61 -15.01 0.80
N ALA A 84 14.08 -14.95 2.05
CA ALA A 84 15.33 -15.58 2.43
C ALA A 84 15.31 -17.09 2.18
N ARG A 85 14.19 -17.74 2.51
CA ARG A 85 14.02 -19.16 2.28
C ARG A 85 13.97 -19.51 0.79
N LEU A 86 13.28 -18.70 0.00
CA LEU A 86 13.23 -18.88 -1.45
C LEU A 86 14.63 -18.79 -2.06
N ARG A 87 15.42 -17.80 -1.63
CA ARG A 87 16.79 -17.66 -2.10
C ARG A 87 17.66 -18.85 -1.71
N ALA A 88 17.51 -19.33 -0.49
CA ALA A 88 18.29 -20.46 0.01
C ALA A 88 17.98 -21.76 -0.73
N GLU A 89 16.71 -21.99 -1.06
CA GLU A 89 16.28 -23.23 -1.71
C GLU A 89 16.41 -23.21 -3.23
N LEU A 90 16.15 -22.08 -3.86
CA LEU A 90 16.14 -21.94 -5.33
C LEU A 90 17.44 -21.34 -5.88
N GLY A 91 18.13 -20.52 -5.10
CA GLY A 91 19.25 -19.73 -5.56
C GLY A 91 18.78 -18.42 -6.20
N ASP A 92 19.70 -17.46 -6.29
CA ASP A 92 19.39 -16.12 -6.79
C ASP A 92 18.92 -16.12 -8.25
N GLU A 93 19.58 -16.92 -9.09
CA GLU A 93 19.26 -16.99 -10.52
C GLU A 93 17.86 -17.54 -10.79
N GLU A 94 17.52 -18.67 -10.15
CA GLU A 94 16.19 -19.28 -10.28
C GLU A 94 15.11 -18.37 -9.73
N LEU A 95 15.37 -17.72 -8.60
CA LEU A 95 14.41 -16.81 -8.00
C LEU A 95 14.17 -15.60 -8.91
N HIS A 96 15.24 -15.03 -9.47
CA HIS A 96 15.13 -13.90 -10.41
C HIS A 96 14.30 -14.29 -11.64
N ARG A 97 14.54 -15.50 -12.16
CA ARG A 97 13.81 -16.02 -13.32
C ARG A 97 12.32 -16.18 -13.01
N ALA A 98 12.02 -16.73 -11.83
CA ALA A 98 10.63 -16.91 -11.38
C ALA A 98 9.90 -15.59 -11.23
N VAL A 99 10.54 -14.59 -10.63
CA VAL A 99 9.96 -13.25 -10.47
C VAL A 99 9.72 -12.62 -11.83
N SER A 100 10.67 -12.71 -12.75
CA SER A 100 10.52 -12.17 -14.12
C SER A 100 9.35 -12.83 -14.85
N THR A 101 9.19 -14.14 -14.70
CA THR A 101 8.09 -14.90 -15.28
C THR A 101 6.75 -14.43 -14.71
N MET A 102 6.68 -14.24 -13.39
CA MET A 102 5.45 -13.75 -12.74
C MET A 102 5.07 -12.35 -13.21
N GLN A 103 6.06 -11.49 -13.39
CA GLN A 103 5.82 -10.13 -13.93
C GLN A 103 5.26 -10.20 -15.34
N SER A 104 5.79 -11.10 -16.18
CA SER A 104 5.29 -11.30 -17.54
C SER A 104 3.85 -11.83 -17.52
N VAL A 105 3.55 -12.79 -16.66
CA VAL A 105 2.19 -13.33 -16.50
C VAL A 105 1.23 -12.23 -16.10
N THR A 106 1.61 -11.42 -15.12
CA THR A 106 0.79 -10.30 -14.64
C THR A 106 0.50 -9.30 -15.76
N ALA A 107 1.53 -8.96 -16.54
CA ALA A 107 1.40 -8.02 -17.66
C ALA A 107 0.46 -8.55 -18.73
N ILE A 108 0.56 -9.84 -19.07
CA ILE A 108 -0.30 -10.48 -20.06
C ILE A 108 -1.75 -10.49 -19.59
N LEU A 109 -1.99 -10.84 -18.33
CA LEU A 109 -3.33 -10.87 -17.77
C LEU A 109 -3.97 -9.48 -17.73
N LYS A 110 -3.17 -8.48 -17.39
CA LYS A 110 -3.62 -7.09 -17.37
C LYS A 110 -4.01 -6.62 -18.78
N ASP A 111 -3.18 -6.93 -19.76
CA ASP A 111 -3.42 -6.57 -21.17
C ASP A 111 -4.71 -7.21 -21.67
N GLU A 112 -4.90 -8.51 -21.40
CA GLU A 112 -6.10 -9.22 -21.80
C GLU A 112 -7.36 -8.64 -21.18
N ARG A 113 -7.28 -8.26 -19.91
CA ARG A 113 -8.41 -7.64 -19.20
C ARG A 113 -8.78 -6.30 -19.83
N GLU A 114 -7.80 -5.48 -20.18
CA GLU A 114 -8.03 -4.20 -20.84
C GLU A 114 -8.67 -4.37 -22.22
N HIS A 115 -8.24 -5.36 -22.98
CA HIS A 115 -8.76 -5.64 -24.32
C HIS A 115 -10.15 -6.29 -24.30
N SER A 116 -10.49 -6.98 -23.24
CA SER A 116 -11.82 -7.60 -23.13
C SER A 116 -12.92 -6.64 -22.70
N GLY A 117 -12.58 -5.41 -22.39
CA GLY A 117 -13.53 -4.39 -21.96
C GLY A 117 -14.05 -4.57 -20.54
N VAL A 118 -13.34 -5.33 -19.73
CA VAL A 118 -13.72 -5.63 -18.36
C VAL A 118 -12.99 -4.73 -17.38
#